data_ef75913d76a4ce4277acf9066c385d28
#
_entry.id   ef75913d76a4ce4277acf9066c385d28
#
_cell.length_a   1.000
_cell.length_b   1.000
_cell.length_c   1.000
_cell.angle_alpha   90.00
_cell.angle_beta   90.00
_cell.angle_gamma   90.00
#
_symmetry.space_group_name_H-M   'P 1'
#
loop_
_entity.id
_entity.type
_entity.pdbx_description
1 polymer ?
#
loop_
_entity_poly.entity_id
_entity_poly.type
_entity_poly.pdbx_seq_one_letter_code
_entity_poly.pdbx_strand_id
1 'polypeptide(L)'
;MSGGEIRSCRTEDGTPADGGGVYVASSGMFEMSGGSIEGCCAWISGGGVYVNTNGTFKMSGGTIRNNRLNESWGREGAGVYVADGAAATLITSNITGNTKTGGKEDNITAPGGYKEYEPPVDPVDPDYPLISILPALAKDLPFADVKPTDWFYNDVKYAYENGLMTGTASDAFSPEAPVTRGMVMTILARREGIRTDRYTPWYAAGCEWAKANGISDGSNPEAPVTREQLAAMLYRYAALKGRDLTAGENLNFTDAFDISDYAIPALQWATGEKILTGSNGALNPQAPAARAQLAAILHRYFG
;
A
#
# COMPACT_ATOMS: atom_id res chain seq x y z
N MET A 1 -2.17 -16.54 4.80
CA MET A 1 -1.09 -15.74 5.42
C MET A 1 -1.49 -14.26 5.29
N SER A 2 -1.81 -13.62 6.41
CA SER A 2 -2.24 -12.21 6.46
C SER A 2 -1.12 -11.25 6.91
N GLY A 3 0.03 -11.79 7.32
CA GLY A 3 1.22 -11.07 7.78
C GLY A 3 2.33 -12.07 8.12
N GLY A 4 3.43 -11.54 8.67
CA GLY A 4 4.62 -12.32 9.01
C GLY A 4 5.54 -12.57 7.82
N GLU A 5 6.61 -13.33 8.06
CA GLU A 5 7.65 -13.58 7.06
C GLU A 5 7.96 -15.08 6.96
N ILE A 6 8.08 -15.56 5.74
CA ILE A 6 8.71 -16.85 5.40
C ILE A 6 10.02 -16.47 4.72
N ARG A 7 11.15 -16.66 5.42
CA ARG A 7 12.43 -16.24 4.88
C ARG A 7 13.50 -17.32 4.97
N SER A 8 14.43 -17.25 4.04
CA SER A 8 15.66 -18.07 4.02
C SER A 8 15.38 -19.57 4.12
N CYS A 9 14.19 -20.01 3.75
CA CYS A 9 13.84 -21.42 3.69
C CYS A 9 14.53 -22.07 2.49
N ARG A 10 14.91 -23.33 2.65
CA ARG A 10 15.43 -24.12 1.54
C ARG A 10 15.00 -25.57 1.62
N THR A 11 14.82 -26.17 0.49
CA THR A 11 14.71 -27.62 0.40
C THR A 11 16.07 -28.26 0.68
N GLU A 12 16.10 -29.45 1.26
CA GLU A 12 17.34 -30.12 1.68
C GLU A 12 18.33 -30.35 0.53
N ASP A 13 19.62 -30.22 0.83
CA ASP A 13 20.68 -30.44 -0.14
C ASP A 13 20.70 -31.92 -0.62
N GLY A 14 20.72 -32.08 -1.93
CA GLY A 14 20.81 -33.42 -2.56
C GLY A 14 19.49 -34.11 -2.84
N THR A 15 18.36 -33.55 -2.39
CA THR A 15 17.04 -34.10 -2.73
C THR A 15 16.30 -33.12 -3.63
N PRO A 16 16.03 -33.46 -4.91
CA PRO A 16 15.26 -32.59 -5.78
C PRO A 16 13.87 -32.33 -5.21
N ALA A 17 13.58 -31.10 -4.84
CA ALA A 17 12.30 -30.70 -4.25
C ALA A 17 11.86 -29.33 -4.73
N ASP A 18 10.55 -29.17 -4.80
CA ASP A 18 9.85 -27.94 -5.15
C ASP A 18 9.44 -27.15 -3.89
N GLY A 19 9.18 -25.84 -4.06
CA GLY A 19 8.59 -25.01 -3.00
C GLY A 19 9.57 -24.66 -1.89
N GLY A 20 10.56 -23.81 -2.17
CA GLY A 20 11.54 -23.40 -1.16
C GLY A 20 10.92 -22.69 0.05
N GLY A 21 9.97 -21.79 -0.15
CA GLY A 21 9.21 -21.14 0.92
C GLY A 21 7.90 -21.85 1.23
N VAL A 22 7.10 -22.11 0.20
CA VAL A 22 5.76 -22.71 0.33
C VAL A 22 5.57 -23.77 -0.76
N TYR A 23 5.07 -24.93 -0.35
CA TYR A 23 4.60 -25.98 -1.27
C TYR A 23 3.09 -26.18 -1.08
N VAL A 24 2.32 -25.87 -2.12
CA VAL A 24 0.88 -26.09 -2.16
C VAL A 24 0.62 -27.47 -2.79
N ALA A 25 0.23 -28.44 -1.97
CA ALA A 25 -0.03 -29.81 -2.43
C ALA A 25 -1.28 -29.88 -3.34
N SER A 26 -1.45 -31.03 -4.02
CA SER A 26 -2.66 -31.29 -4.79
C SER A 26 -3.90 -31.16 -3.91
N SER A 27 -4.89 -30.42 -4.38
CA SER A 27 -6.11 -30.03 -3.65
C SER A 27 -5.87 -29.16 -2.42
N GLY A 28 -4.63 -28.72 -2.19
CA GLY A 28 -4.29 -27.74 -1.16
C GLY A 28 -4.64 -26.32 -1.59
N MET A 29 -4.85 -25.44 -0.61
CA MET A 29 -5.05 -24.02 -0.83
C MET A 29 -4.10 -23.22 0.03
N PHE A 30 -3.46 -22.22 -0.58
CA PHE A 30 -2.70 -21.20 0.11
C PHE A 30 -3.23 -19.80 -0.26
N GLU A 31 -3.58 -19.03 0.75
CA GLU A 31 -4.03 -17.64 0.56
C GLU A 31 -3.05 -16.70 1.25
N MET A 32 -2.61 -15.67 0.53
CA MET A 32 -1.70 -14.65 0.99
C MET A 32 -2.33 -13.27 0.77
N SER A 33 -2.70 -12.61 1.86
CA SER A 33 -3.26 -11.25 1.85
C SER A 33 -2.30 -10.22 2.43
N GLY A 34 -1.11 -10.65 2.88
CA GLY A 34 -0.06 -9.79 3.44
C GLY A 34 1.19 -10.59 3.82
N GLY A 35 2.19 -9.91 4.35
CA GLY A 35 3.48 -10.51 4.73
C GLY A 35 4.45 -10.68 3.56
N SER A 36 5.55 -11.42 3.77
CA SER A 36 6.56 -11.64 2.74
C SER A 36 7.07 -13.09 2.67
N ILE A 37 7.43 -13.52 1.45
CA ILE A 37 8.17 -14.75 1.18
C ILE A 37 9.48 -14.34 0.51
N GLU A 38 10.60 -14.45 1.22
CA GLU A 38 11.85 -13.83 0.82
C GLU A 38 13.08 -14.70 1.04
N GLY A 39 14.01 -14.65 0.07
CA GLY A 39 15.31 -15.31 0.18
C GLY A 39 15.24 -16.84 0.26
N CYS A 40 14.12 -17.43 -0.11
CA CYS A 40 13.94 -18.89 -0.12
C CYS A 40 14.57 -19.51 -1.37
N CYS A 41 14.87 -20.81 -1.28
CA CYS A 41 15.56 -21.53 -2.35
C CYS A 41 14.98 -22.94 -2.55
N ALA A 42 14.59 -23.26 -3.78
CA ALA A 42 14.21 -24.61 -4.17
C ALA A 42 15.24 -25.23 -5.14
N TRP A 43 15.28 -26.57 -5.21
CA TRP A 43 16.13 -27.28 -6.15
C TRP A 43 15.52 -27.37 -7.54
N ILE A 44 14.19 -27.50 -7.66
CA ILE A 44 13.54 -27.73 -8.95
C ILE A 44 12.75 -26.51 -9.39
N SER A 45 11.66 -26.20 -8.70
CA SER A 45 10.75 -25.11 -9.09
C SER A 45 10.12 -24.46 -7.88
N GLY A 46 9.62 -23.20 -8.03
CA GLY A 46 8.96 -22.48 -6.97
C GLY A 46 9.90 -22.10 -5.84
N GLY A 47 10.95 -21.32 -6.09
CA GLY A 47 11.88 -20.87 -5.04
C GLY A 47 11.16 -20.20 -3.88
N GLY A 48 10.18 -19.33 -4.16
CA GLY A 48 9.24 -18.80 -3.17
C GLY A 48 8.06 -19.72 -2.95
N VAL A 49 7.25 -19.97 -3.98
CA VAL A 49 6.00 -20.75 -3.90
C VAL A 49 5.94 -21.74 -5.07
N TYR A 50 5.61 -22.99 -4.75
CA TYR A 50 5.24 -23.99 -5.73
C TYR A 50 3.78 -24.40 -5.55
N VAL A 51 3.00 -24.41 -6.64
CA VAL A 51 1.61 -24.83 -6.66
C VAL A 51 1.48 -26.08 -7.51
N ASN A 52 1.21 -27.21 -6.87
CA ASN A 52 1.08 -28.50 -7.53
C ASN A 52 -0.25 -28.61 -8.29
N THR A 53 -0.34 -29.53 -9.24
CA THR A 53 -1.54 -29.86 -10.00
C THR A 53 -2.76 -29.97 -9.07
N ASN A 54 -3.88 -29.36 -9.43
CA ASN A 54 -5.10 -29.20 -8.63
C ASN A 54 -4.94 -28.41 -7.31
N GLY A 55 -3.76 -27.84 -7.03
CA GLY A 55 -3.57 -26.90 -5.93
C GLY A 55 -4.10 -25.51 -6.30
N THR A 56 -4.34 -24.68 -5.29
CA THR A 56 -4.81 -23.31 -5.48
C THR A 56 -3.96 -22.33 -4.69
N PHE A 57 -3.46 -21.30 -5.36
CA PHE A 57 -2.79 -20.17 -4.70
C PHE A 57 -3.52 -18.86 -5.00
N LYS A 58 -3.89 -18.12 -3.96
CA LYS A 58 -4.48 -16.79 -4.09
C LYS A 58 -3.62 -15.77 -3.37
N MET A 59 -3.15 -14.78 -4.10
CA MET A 59 -2.40 -13.65 -3.57
C MET A 59 -3.21 -12.37 -3.80
N SER A 60 -3.72 -11.80 -2.71
CA SER A 60 -4.44 -10.53 -2.69
C SER A 60 -3.67 -9.42 -1.97
N GLY A 61 -2.44 -9.70 -1.54
CA GLY A 61 -1.51 -8.77 -0.89
C GLY A 61 -0.20 -9.47 -0.51
N GLY A 62 0.74 -8.71 0.04
CA GLY A 62 2.07 -9.21 0.41
C GLY A 62 3.08 -9.18 -0.73
N THR A 63 4.29 -9.70 -0.50
CA THR A 63 5.40 -9.69 -1.46
C THR A 63 6.09 -11.04 -1.55
N ILE A 64 6.55 -11.41 -2.74
CA ILE A 64 7.38 -12.61 -3.00
C ILE A 64 8.64 -12.14 -3.71
N ARG A 65 9.77 -12.11 -3.02
CA ARG A 65 10.97 -11.46 -3.56
C ARG A 65 12.26 -12.15 -3.20
N ASN A 66 13.29 -11.93 -4.04
CA ASN A 66 14.65 -12.40 -3.80
C ASN A 66 14.75 -13.92 -3.55
N ASN A 67 13.78 -14.70 -4.03
CA ASN A 67 13.82 -16.14 -3.98
C ASN A 67 14.64 -16.69 -5.18
N ARG A 68 15.17 -17.90 -5.06
CA ARG A 68 16.04 -18.46 -6.08
C ARG A 68 15.84 -19.94 -6.31
N LEU A 69 16.30 -20.40 -7.48
CA LEU A 69 16.45 -21.81 -7.78
C LEU A 69 17.93 -22.20 -7.68
N ASN A 70 18.19 -23.42 -7.23
CA ASN A 70 19.54 -23.98 -7.19
C ASN A 70 19.99 -24.38 -8.61
N GLU A 71 21.30 -24.24 -8.86
CA GLU A 71 21.89 -24.18 -10.18
C GLU A 71 21.80 -25.43 -11.04
N SER A 72 21.74 -26.61 -10.44
CA SER A 72 21.99 -27.84 -11.21
C SER A 72 20.75 -28.44 -11.88
N TRP A 73 19.56 -28.18 -11.36
CA TRP A 73 18.30 -28.82 -11.77
C TRP A 73 17.12 -27.86 -11.91
N GLY A 74 17.34 -26.60 -11.56
CA GLY A 74 16.28 -25.59 -11.51
C GLY A 74 15.60 -25.43 -12.86
N ARG A 75 14.31 -25.71 -12.87
CA ARG A 75 13.51 -25.57 -14.07
C ARG A 75 13.05 -24.14 -14.22
N GLU A 76 12.08 -23.72 -13.42
CA GLU A 76 11.47 -22.40 -13.61
C GLU A 76 10.68 -21.95 -12.40
N GLY A 77 10.28 -20.65 -12.37
CA GLY A 77 9.47 -20.08 -11.31
C GLY A 77 10.25 -19.84 -10.03
N ALA A 78 11.34 -19.11 -10.10
CA ALA A 78 12.12 -18.78 -8.91
C ALA A 78 11.29 -18.03 -7.86
N GLY A 79 10.37 -17.17 -8.27
CA GLY A 79 9.36 -16.58 -7.37
C GLY A 79 8.20 -17.53 -7.15
N VAL A 80 7.42 -17.78 -8.19
CA VAL A 80 6.22 -18.64 -8.15
C VAL A 80 6.23 -19.60 -9.34
N TYR A 81 5.98 -20.86 -9.07
CA TYR A 81 5.70 -21.85 -10.09
C TYR A 81 4.27 -22.39 -9.93
N VAL A 82 3.51 -22.40 -11.01
CA VAL A 82 2.14 -22.92 -11.07
C VAL A 82 2.11 -24.08 -12.04
N ALA A 83 1.96 -25.29 -11.53
CA ALA A 83 1.92 -26.52 -12.34
C ALA A 83 0.68 -26.53 -13.26
N ASP A 84 0.78 -27.31 -14.33
CA ASP A 84 -0.37 -27.52 -15.20
C ASP A 84 -1.55 -28.14 -14.44
N GLY A 85 -2.77 -27.61 -14.68
CA GLY A 85 -3.97 -27.99 -13.94
C GLY A 85 -4.09 -27.41 -12.52
N ALA A 86 -3.13 -26.58 -12.08
CA ALA A 86 -3.26 -25.79 -10.85
C ALA A 86 -3.97 -24.46 -11.12
N ALA A 87 -4.47 -23.83 -10.06
CA ALA A 87 -5.08 -22.51 -10.14
C ALA A 87 -4.26 -21.47 -9.36
N ALA A 88 -3.99 -20.32 -9.97
CA ALA A 88 -3.37 -19.20 -9.28
C ALA A 88 -4.04 -17.87 -9.62
N THR A 89 -4.16 -17.02 -8.60
CA THR A 89 -4.52 -15.61 -8.75
C THR A 89 -3.44 -14.79 -8.07
N LEU A 90 -2.76 -13.92 -8.79
CA LEU A 90 -1.51 -13.29 -8.36
C LEU A 90 -1.56 -11.77 -8.53
N ILE A 91 -0.83 -11.05 -7.67
CA ILE A 91 -0.45 -9.64 -7.89
C ILE A 91 0.98 -9.67 -8.44
N THR A 92 1.14 -9.63 -9.75
CA THR A 92 2.44 -9.84 -10.40
C THR A 92 3.45 -8.74 -10.08
N SER A 93 3.00 -7.50 -9.86
CA SER A 93 3.86 -6.38 -9.45
C SER A 93 4.53 -6.58 -8.10
N ASN A 94 4.00 -7.47 -7.26
CA ASN A 94 4.54 -7.77 -5.93
C ASN A 94 5.46 -9.00 -5.93
N ILE A 95 5.74 -9.59 -7.10
CA ILE A 95 6.60 -10.76 -7.27
C ILE A 95 7.83 -10.34 -8.05
N THR A 96 8.91 -9.98 -7.36
CA THR A 96 10.06 -9.27 -7.95
C THR A 96 11.41 -9.78 -7.49
N GLY A 97 12.45 -9.57 -8.31
CA GLY A 97 13.82 -9.87 -7.93
C GLY A 97 14.10 -11.35 -7.69
N ASN A 98 13.22 -12.25 -8.14
CA ASN A 98 13.42 -13.69 -8.02
C ASN A 98 14.28 -14.20 -9.19
N THR A 99 15.26 -15.04 -8.91
CA THR A 99 16.28 -15.38 -9.89
C THR A 99 16.55 -16.88 -9.99
N LYS A 100 16.82 -17.35 -11.20
CA LYS A 100 17.38 -18.66 -11.48
C LYS A 100 18.87 -18.57 -11.78
N THR A 101 19.48 -19.71 -12.02
CA THR A 101 20.90 -19.86 -12.34
C THR A 101 21.44 -18.77 -13.26
N GLY A 102 22.58 -18.21 -12.87
CA GLY A 102 23.20 -17.10 -13.60
C GLY A 102 22.58 -15.72 -13.34
N GLY A 103 21.72 -15.59 -12.32
CA GLY A 103 21.11 -14.29 -11.93
C GLY A 103 20.00 -13.83 -12.87
N LYS A 104 19.53 -14.70 -13.77
CA LYS A 104 18.43 -14.37 -14.67
C LYS A 104 17.13 -14.27 -13.89
N GLU A 105 16.40 -13.18 -14.08
CA GLU A 105 15.09 -12.98 -13.46
C GLU A 105 14.07 -14.02 -13.93
N ASP A 106 13.33 -14.58 -12.97
CA ASP A 106 12.31 -15.60 -13.21
C ASP A 106 11.24 -15.52 -12.10
N ASN A 107 10.43 -14.48 -12.18
CA ASN A 107 9.47 -14.18 -11.14
C ASN A 107 8.31 -15.16 -11.11
N ILE A 108 7.75 -15.50 -12.27
CA ILE A 108 6.59 -16.37 -12.39
C ILE A 108 6.74 -17.27 -13.60
N THR A 109 6.55 -18.57 -13.38
CA THR A 109 6.35 -19.55 -14.45
C THR A 109 5.08 -20.33 -14.20
N ALA A 110 4.16 -20.30 -15.13
CA ALA A 110 2.85 -20.90 -14.98
C ALA A 110 2.41 -21.60 -16.29
N PRO A 111 2.82 -22.85 -16.54
CA PRO A 111 2.40 -23.62 -17.70
C PRO A 111 0.86 -23.74 -17.83
N GLY A 112 0.17 -23.90 -16.71
CA GLY A 112 -1.30 -23.92 -16.64
C GLY A 112 -1.95 -22.53 -16.69
N GLY A 113 -1.15 -21.47 -16.77
CA GLY A 113 -1.63 -20.08 -16.70
C GLY A 113 -1.89 -19.61 -15.25
N TYR A 114 -2.15 -18.33 -15.10
CA TYR A 114 -2.62 -17.70 -13.88
C TYR A 114 -3.58 -16.56 -14.21
N LYS A 115 -4.35 -16.13 -13.25
CA LYS A 115 -5.12 -14.88 -13.32
C LYS A 115 -4.41 -13.78 -12.59
N GLU A 116 -4.33 -12.60 -13.19
CA GLU A 116 -3.97 -11.42 -12.41
C GLU A 116 -5.05 -11.19 -11.37
N TYR A 117 -4.63 -10.86 -10.15
CA TYR A 117 -5.59 -10.50 -9.12
C TYR A 117 -6.26 -9.19 -9.54
N GLU A 118 -7.49 -9.31 -9.95
CA GLU A 118 -8.38 -8.19 -10.08
C GLU A 118 -9.11 -8.07 -8.73
N PRO A 119 -8.92 -6.97 -8.00
CA PRO A 119 -9.77 -6.73 -6.84
C PRO A 119 -11.22 -6.84 -7.29
N PRO A 120 -12.10 -7.54 -6.52
CA PRO A 120 -13.46 -7.80 -6.96
C PRO A 120 -14.11 -6.50 -7.43
N VAL A 121 -14.35 -6.38 -8.71
CA VAL A 121 -15.25 -5.36 -9.28
C VAL A 121 -16.65 -5.82 -8.92
N ASP A 122 -17.32 -5.10 -8.05
CA ASP A 122 -18.74 -5.33 -7.85
C ASP A 122 -19.46 -5.19 -9.20
N PRO A 123 -20.44 -6.05 -9.48
CA PRO A 123 -21.42 -5.69 -10.46
C PRO A 123 -21.95 -4.30 -10.06
N VAL A 124 -21.84 -3.37 -10.99
CA VAL A 124 -22.22 -1.96 -10.83
C VAL A 124 -23.58 -1.95 -10.14
N ASP A 125 -23.61 -1.52 -8.87
CA ASP A 125 -24.85 -1.20 -8.21
C ASP A 125 -25.43 0.01 -8.96
N PRO A 126 -26.53 -0.11 -9.69
CA PRO A 126 -27.08 0.98 -10.47
C PRO A 126 -27.55 2.15 -9.58
N ASP A 127 -27.71 1.92 -8.27
CA ASP A 127 -28.10 2.95 -7.29
C ASP A 127 -26.92 3.59 -6.57
N TYR A 128 -25.69 3.06 -6.75
CA TYR A 128 -24.49 3.76 -6.34
C TYR A 128 -23.99 4.55 -7.55
N PRO A 129 -24.12 5.88 -7.55
CA PRO A 129 -23.52 6.65 -8.63
C PRO A 129 -22.07 6.26 -8.67
N LEU A 130 -21.65 5.70 -9.79
CA LEU A 130 -20.26 5.61 -10.14
C LEU A 130 -19.68 7.00 -9.90
N ILE A 131 -19.14 7.23 -8.70
CA ILE A 131 -18.01 8.12 -8.56
C ILE A 131 -16.90 7.33 -9.23
N SER A 132 -17.18 7.04 -10.48
CA SER A 132 -16.26 6.51 -11.44
C SER A 132 -15.12 7.49 -11.45
N ILE A 133 -14.00 7.01 -11.20
CA ILE A 133 -12.77 7.14 -11.95
C ILE A 133 -13.03 7.68 -13.39
N LEU A 134 -13.62 8.82 -13.47
CA LEU A 134 -13.68 9.67 -14.66
C LEU A 134 -13.32 11.08 -14.20
N PRO A 135 -12.00 11.38 -14.14
CA PRO A 135 -11.57 12.76 -13.99
C PRO A 135 -11.62 13.40 -15.36
N ALA A 136 -12.73 13.69 -15.88
CA ALA A 136 -12.63 14.35 -17.16
C ALA A 136 -13.84 15.16 -17.61
N LEU A 137 -14.63 15.75 -16.74
CA LEU A 137 -15.55 16.81 -17.27
C LEU A 137 -16.21 17.70 -16.20
N ALA A 138 -15.89 17.54 -14.92
CA ALA A 138 -16.37 18.53 -13.95
C ALA A 138 -15.47 19.77 -14.02
N LYS A 139 -15.94 20.77 -14.72
CA LYS A 139 -15.29 22.08 -14.83
C LYS A 139 -15.16 22.78 -13.48
N ASP A 140 -15.97 22.40 -12.51
CA ASP A 140 -16.06 23.00 -11.18
C ASP A 140 -16.25 21.91 -10.10
N LEU A 141 -15.71 22.18 -8.90
CA LEU A 141 -15.95 21.30 -7.74
C LEU A 141 -17.43 21.34 -7.33
N PRO A 142 -18.00 20.20 -6.87
CA PRO A 142 -19.40 20.16 -6.44
C PRO A 142 -19.64 20.85 -5.07
N PHE A 143 -18.58 21.31 -4.40
CA PHE A 143 -18.61 21.78 -3.02
C PHE A 143 -18.84 23.29 -2.93
N ALA A 144 -19.97 23.69 -2.36
CA ALA A 144 -20.33 25.09 -2.18
C ALA A 144 -19.42 25.85 -1.19
N ASP A 145 -18.77 25.11 -0.29
CA ASP A 145 -17.84 25.60 0.73
C ASP A 145 -16.37 25.62 0.27
N VAL A 146 -16.10 25.39 -1.06
CA VAL A 146 -14.78 25.48 -1.65
C VAL A 146 -14.84 26.43 -2.86
N LYS A 147 -14.26 27.60 -2.70
CA LYS A 147 -14.30 28.66 -3.73
C LYS A 147 -12.98 28.74 -4.48
N PRO A 148 -12.99 29.15 -5.76
CA PRO A 148 -11.76 29.32 -6.54
C PRO A 148 -10.73 30.30 -5.94
N THR A 149 -11.16 31.17 -5.03
CA THR A 149 -10.32 32.12 -4.29
C THR A 149 -9.66 31.53 -3.04
N ASP A 150 -10.07 30.34 -2.61
CA ASP A 150 -9.52 29.69 -1.42
C ASP A 150 -8.13 29.15 -1.72
N TRP A 151 -7.20 29.30 -0.76
CA TRP A 151 -5.82 28.86 -0.90
C TRP A 151 -5.69 27.36 -1.19
N PHE A 152 -6.66 26.58 -0.77
CA PHE A 152 -6.72 25.12 -0.91
C PHE A 152 -7.52 24.65 -2.13
N TYR A 153 -8.09 25.56 -2.94
CA TYR A 153 -8.98 25.18 -4.05
C TYR A 153 -8.36 24.14 -4.99
N ASN A 154 -7.16 24.42 -5.48
CA ASN A 154 -6.48 23.49 -6.41
C ASN A 154 -6.09 22.18 -5.75
N ASP A 155 -5.77 22.19 -4.46
CA ASP A 155 -5.41 21.01 -3.71
C ASP A 155 -6.63 20.12 -3.46
N VAL A 156 -7.76 20.71 -3.11
CA VAL A 156 -9.03 20.00 -2.96
C VAL A 156 -9.50 19.44 -4.31
N LYS A 157 -9.34 20.23 -5.38
CA LYS A 157 -9.66 19.79 -6.74
C LYS A 157 -8.83 18.58 -7.13
N TYR A 158 -7.51 18.64 -6.92
CA TYR A 158 -6.60 17.51 -7.17
C TYR A 158 -7.01 16.27 -6.37
N ALA A 159 -7.21 16.43 -5.05
CA ALA A 159 -7.56 15.32 -4.17
C ALA A 159 -8.91 14.67 -4.55
N TYR A 160 -9.89 15.47 -4.96
CA TYR A 160 -11.20 15.00 -5.41
C TYR A 160 -11.11 14.30 -6.78
N GLU A 161 -10.49 14.93 -7.78
CA GLU A 161 -10.35 14.39 -9.14
C GLU A 161 -9.53 13.09 -9.19
N ASN A 162 -8.59 12.92 -8.26
CA ASN A 162 -7.78 11.70 -8.13
C ASN A 162 -8.36 10.67 -7.14
N GLY A 163 -9.60 10.87 -6.66
CA GLY A 163 -10.27 9.93 -5.76
C GLY A 163 -9.61 9.76 -4.39
N LEU A 164 -8.72 10.69 -4.00
CA LEU A 164 -8.04 10.65 -2.70
C LEU A 164 -8.96 11.08 -1.57
N MET A 165 -9.78 12.11 -1.83
CA MET A 165 -10.75 12.63 -0.87
C MET A 165 -12.09 12.89 -1.53
N THR A 166 -13.16 12.70 -0.76
CA THR A 166 -14.54 13.02 -1.15
C THR A 166 -15.11 14.12 -0.24
N GLY A 167 -16.26 14.65 -0.59
CA GLY A 167 -17.02 15.54 0.30
C GLY A 167 -17.47 14.84 1.59
N THR A 168 -17.86 15.63 2.57
CA THR A 168 -18.59 15.18 3.76
C THR A 168 -20.08 15.09 3.50
N ALA A 169 -20.54 15.80 2.44
CA ALA A 169 -21.86 15.72 1.85
C ALA A 169 -21.73 15.92 0.33
N SER A 170 -22.84 15.80 -0.41
CA SER A 170 -22.86 15.96 -1.86
C SER A 170 -22.38 17.34 -2.33
N ASP A 171 -22.58 18.37 -1.51
CA ASP A 171 -22.28 19.77 -1.79
C ASP A 171 -21.30 20.43 -0.79
N ALA A 172 -20.71 19.65 0.11
CA ALA A 172 -19.81 20.14 1.14
C ALA A 172 -18.55 19.32 1.26
N PHE A 173 -17.39 19.97 1.29
CA PHE A 173 -16.09 19.40 1.55
C PHE A 173 -15.68 19.45 3.03
N SER A 174 -16.17 20.46 3.75
CA SER A 174 -15.82 20.78 5.14
C SER A 174 -14.30 21.01 5.33
N PRO A 175 -13.71 22.01 4.69
CA PRO A 175 -12.25 22.20 4.62
C PRO A 175 -11.57 22.33 5.99
N GLU A 176 -12.26 22.95 6.97
CA GLU A 176 -11.73 23.17 8.33
C GLU A 176 -12.00 22.00 9.29
N ALA A 177 -12.79 21.01 8.89
CA ALA A 177 -13.06 19.86 9.74
C ALA A 177 -11.79 19.05 10.00
N PRO A 178 -11.60 18.50 11.22
CA PRO A 178 -10.44 17.69 11.54
C PRO A 178 -10.45 16.39 10.75
N VAL A 179 -9.26 15.98 10.34
CA VAL A 179 -9.02 14.66 9.74
C VAL A 179 -8.82 13.63 10.84
N THR A 180 -9.44 12.46 10.72
CA THR A 180 -9.19 11.36 11.65
C THR A 180 -8.05 10.45 11.19
N ARG A 181 -7.46 9.70 12.12
CA ARG A 181 -6.42 8.70 11.82
C ARG A 181 -6.92 7.66 10.81
N GLY A 182 -8.17 7.20 10.98
CA GLY A 182 -8.84 6.26 10.09
C GLY A 182 -8.99 6.79 8.66
N MET A 183 -9.25 8.10 8.48
CA MET A 183 -9.29 8.72 7.15
C MET A 183 -7.94 8.60 6.43
N VAL A 184 -6.85 8.94 7.09
CA VAL A 184 -5.50 8.85 6.49
C VAL A 184 -5.17 7.40 6.12
N MET A 185 -5.36 6.45 7.05
CA MET A 185 -5.11 5.03 6.81
C MET A 185 -5.94 4.50 5.63
N THR A 186 -7.21 4.91 5.56
CA THR A 186 -8.12 4.49 4.48
C THR A 186 -7.72 5.08 3.12
N ILE A 187 -7.29 6.35 3.06
CA ILE A 187 -6.82 6.99 1.82
C ILE A 187 -5.58 6.26 1.30
N LEU A 188 -4.60 6.00 2.16
CA LEU A 188 -3.37 5.31 1.77
C LEU A 188 -3.65 3.86 1.33
N ALA A 189 -4.53 3.14 2.04
CA ALA A 189 -4.94 1.79 1.68
C ALA A 189 -5.64 1.75 0.31
N ARG A 190 -6.56 2.68 0.05
CA ARG A 190 -7.22 2.80 -1.26
C ARG A 190 -6.23 3.06 -2.39
N ARG A 191 -5.21 3.87 -2.11
CA ARG A 191 -4.15 4.16 -3.08
C ARG A 191 -3.36 2.90 -3.47
N GLU A 192 -3.32 1.90 -2.59
CA GLU A 192 -2.74 0.58 -2.81
C GLU A 192 -3.77 -0.46 -3.31
N GLY A 193 -4.93 0.00 -3.78
CA GLY A 193 -5.97 -0.88 -4.33
C GLY A 193 -6.77 -1.66 -3.28
N ILE A 194 -6.62 -1.33 -1.99
CA ILE A 194 -7.39 -2.01 -0.93
C ILE A 194 -8.83 -1.50 -0.95
N ARG A 195 -9.76 -2.40 -1.11
CA ARG A 195 -11.18 -2.09 -1.01
C ARG A 195 -11.57 -1.82 0.44
N THR A 196 -12.14 -0.64 0.68
CA THR A 196 -12.54 -0.20 2.03
C THR A 196 -14.04 0.03 2.15
N ASP A 197 -14.76 -0.06 1.07
CA ASP A 197 -16.17 0.29 0.93
C ASP A 197 -17.14 -0.74 1.53
N ARG A 198 -16.68 -1.98 1.75
CA ARG A 198 -17.51 -3.09 2.27
C ARG A 198 -17.35 -3.35 3.76
N TYR A 199 -16.62 -2.52 4.46
CA TYR A 199 -16.29 -2.76 5.86
C TYR A 199 -17.12 -1.90 6.79
N THR A 200 -17.55 -2.50 7.90
CA THR A 200 -18.17 -1.80 9.01
C THR A 200 -17.34 -2.08 10.26
N PRO A 201 -16.75 -1.06 10.86
CA PRO A 201 -16.74 0.35 10.43
C PRO A 201 -15.92 0.59 9.15
N TRP A 202 -16.24 1.65 8.42
CA TRP A 202 -15.67 1.98 7.09
C TRP A 202 -14.13 2.08 7.04
N TYR A 203 -13.51 2.38 8.16
CA TYR A 203 -12.05 2.48 8.30
C TYR A 203 -11.36 1.14 8.60
N ALA A 204 -12.10 0.05 8.88
CA ALA A 204 -11.52 -1.20 9.37
C ALA A 204 -10.43 -1.74 8.43
N ALA A 205 -10.74 -1.88 7.15
CA ALA A 205 -9.76 -2.38 6.17
C ALA A 205 -8.53 -1.47 6.05
N GLY A 206 -8.72 -0.14 6.12
CA GLY A 206 -7.62 0.81 6.11
C GLY A 206 -6.72 0.68 7.35
N CYS A 207 -7.31 0.47 8.51
CA CYS A 207 -6.58 0.26 9.76
C CYS A 207 -5.78 -1.06 9.75
N GLU A 208 -6.39 -2.15 9.29
CA GLU A 208 -5.72 -3.45 9.15
C GLU A 208 -4.55 -3.37 8.17
N TRP A 209 -4.78 -2.77 7.00
CA TRP A 209 -3.73 -2.56 6.01
C TRP A 209 -2.59 -1.70 6.57
N ALA A 210 -2.90 -0.58 7.20
CA ALA A 210 -1.88 0.32 7.75
C ALA A 210 -1.04 -0.35 8.85
N LYS A 211 -1.68 -1.18 9.69
CA LYS A 211 -1.00 -1.97 10.72
C LYS A 211 -0.10 -3.03 10.09
N ALA A 212 -0.60 -3.79 9.12
CA ALA A 212 0.16 -4.84 8.44
C ALA A 212 1.40 -4.31 7.72
N ASN A 213 1.35 -3.07 7.22
CA ASN A 213 2.45 -2.42 6.49
C ASN A 213 3.28 -1.45 7.34
N GLY A 214 3.09 -1.42 8.66
CA GLY A 214 3.88 -0.59 9.57
C GLY A 214 3.64 0.91 9.43
N ILE A 215 2.57 1.34 8.76
CA ILE A 215 2.22 2.76 8.57
C ILE A 215 1.69 3.36 9.88
N SER A 216 0.85 2.59 10.59
CA SER A 216 0.24 2.94 11.87
C SER A 216 0.01 1.68 12.69
N ASP A 217 -0.17 1.85 13.99
CA ASP A 217 -0.63 0.76 14.89
C ASP A 217 -2.10 0.37 14.71
N GLY A 218 -2.84 1.14 13.90
CA GLY A 218 -4.28 0.96 13.68
C GLY A 218 -5.16 1.45 14.84
N SER A 219 -4.57 1.98 15.93
CA SER A 219 -5.32 2.42 17.11
C SER A 219 -6.05 3.74 16.90
N ASN A 220 -7.10 3.96 17.68
CA ASN A 220 -7.86 5.21 17.74
C ASN A 220 -8.24 5.80 16.37
N PRO A 221 -8.87 5.05 15.47
CA PRO A 221 -9.12 5.49 14.09
C PRO A 221 -10.05 6.72 14.01
N GLU A 222 -10.92 6.94 14.99
CA GLU A 222 -11.83 8.08 15.02
C GLU A 222 -11.20 9.34 15.65
N ALA A 223 -10.05 9.21 16.31
CA ALA A 223 -9.35 10.35 16.88
C ALA A 223 -8.81 11.28 15.79
N PRO A 224 -8.83 12.59 15.98
CA PRO A 224 -8.14 13.52 15.10
C PRO A 224 -6.67 13.17 14.97
N VAL A 225 -6.15 13.22 13.76
CA VAL A 225 -4.71 13.02 13.50
C VAL A 225 -3.98 14.33 13.71
N THR A 226 -2.91 14.33 14.50
CA THR A 226 -2.05 15.51 14.60
C THR A 226 -1.15 15.64 13.36
N ARG A 227 -0.63 16.84 13.11
CA ARG A 227 0.22 17.12 11.95
C ARG A 227 1.50 16.30 11.98
N GLU A 228 2.11 16.07 13.15
CA GLU A 228 3.27 15.19 13.29
C GLU A 228 2.92 13.71 13.05
N GLN A 229 1.76 13.25 13.51
CA GLN A 229 1.29 11.89 13.25
C GLN A 229 1.03 11.67 11.76
N LEU A 230 0.44 12.66 11.07
CA LEU A 230 0.22 12.61 9.63
C LEU A 230 1.57 12.53 8.89
N ALA A 231 2.56 13.36 9.27
CA ALA A 231 3.90 13.30 8.71
C ALA A 231 4.54 11.92 8.92
N ALA A 232 4.42 11.35 10.12
CA ALA A 232 4.94 10.02 10.44
C ALA A 232 4.29 8.90 9.61
N MET A 233 2.97 8.98 9.36
CA MET A 233 2.28 8.02 8.50
C MET A 233 2.76 8.12 7.05
N LEU A 234 2.90 9.33 6.50
CA LEU A 234 3.38 9.55 5.14
C LEU A 234 4.86 9.15 4.97
N TYR A 235 5.70 9.41 5.96
CA TYR A 235 7.10 8.99 5.97
C TYR A 235 7.23 7.47 5.88
N ARG A 236 6.46 6.73 6.70
CA ARG A 236 6.44 5.27 6.66
C ARG A 236 5.86 4.74 5.35
N TYR A 237 4.86 5.41 4.81
CA TYR A 237 4.32 5.07 3.49
C TYR A 237 5.35 5.33 2.38
N ALA A 238 6.10 6.42 2.44
CA ALA A 238 7.21 6.68 1.52
C ALA A 238 8.30 5.60 1.61
N ALA A 239 8.64 5.14 2.83
CA ALA A 239 9.52 4.00 3.05
C ALA A 239 9.00 2.72 2.38
N LEU A 240 7.72 2.41 2.57
CA LEU A 240 7.06 1.26 1.93
C LEU A 240 7.16 1.33 0.40
N LYS A 241 7.10 2.54 -0.16
CA LYS A 241 7.21 2.78 -1.62
C LYS A 241 8.66 2.90 -2.11
N GLY A 242 9.65 2.69 -1.25
CA GLY A 242 11.06 2.77 -1.61
C GLY A 242 11.54 4.18 -2.02
N ARG A 243 10.83 5.24 -1.56
CA ARG A 243 11.26 6.62 -1.81
C ARG A 243 12.51 6.96 -0.98
N ASP A 244 13.29 7.92 -1.47
CA ASP A 244 14.38 8.49 -0.69
C ASP A 244 13.81 9.18 0.56
N LEU A 245 14.33 8.78 1.71
CA LEU A 245 13.95 9.29 3.01
C LEU A 245 15.07 10.13 3.64
N THR A 246 16.02 10.57 2.85
CA THR A 246 17.09 11.44 3.34
C THR A 246 16.45 12.62 4.05
N ALA A 247 16.82 12.79 5.31
CA ALA A 247 16.27 13.86 6.13
C ALA A 247 16.62 15.22 5.51
N GLY A 248 15.61 16.08 5.43
CA GLY A 248 15.83 17.48 5.11
C GLY A 248 16.68 18.19 6.16
N GLU A 249 16.92 19.47 5.96
CA GLU A 249 17.67 20.31 6.89
C GLU A 249 16.97 20.44 8.26
N ASN A 250 17.64 21.12 9.21
CA ASN A 250 17.11 21.39 10.53
C ASN A 250 15.72 22.03 10.49
N LEU A 251 14.87 21.62 11.42
CA LEU A 251 13.53 22.17 11.60
C LEU A 251 13.62 23.58 12.21
N ASN A 252 13.73 24.58 11.37
CA ASN A 252 13.84 25.99 11.78
C ASN A 252 12.44 26.60 12.00
N PHE A 253 11.70 26.07 12.96
CA PHE A 253 10.37 26.53 13.33
C PHE A 253 10.36 26.96 14.80
N THR A 254 9.54 27.97 15.10
CA THR A 254 9.47 28.53 16.46
C THR A 254 8.97 27.55 17.51
N ASP A 255 8.26 26.53 17.09
CA ASP A 255 7.65 25.46 17.89
C ASP A 255 8.29 24.09 17.66
N ALA A 256 9.52 24.04 17.15
CA ALA A 256 10.22 22.78 16.89
C ALA A 256 10.45 21.95 18.17
N PHE A 257 10.49 22.59 19.34
CA PHE A 257 10.62 21.91 20.63
C PHE A 257 9.36 21.16 21.09
N ASP A 258 8.21 21.43 20.46
CA ASP A 258 6.94 20.72 20.72
C ASP A 258 6.82 19.41 19.91
N ILE A 259 7.79 19.13 19.05
CA ILE A 259 7.80 17.92 18.22
C ILE A 259 8.17 16.71 19.07
N SER A 260 7.37 15.66 19.00
CA SER A 260 7.70 14.38 19.64
C SER A 260 8.91 13.72 18.97
N ASP A 261 9.79 13.08 19.73
CA ASP A 261 11.04 12.46 19.25
C ASP A 261 10.81 11.51 18.05
N TYR A 262 9.73 10.72 18.08
CA TYR A 262 9.40 9.78 17.02
C TYR A 262 9.07 10.45 15.67
N ALA A 263 8.64 11.70 15.71
CA ALA A 263 8.18 12.44 14.53
C ALA A 263 9.27 13.32 13.89
N ILE A 264 10.39 13.54 14.60
CA ILE A 264 11.48 14.39 14.10
C ILE A 264 11.95 13.98 12.71
N PRO A 265 12.34 12.71 12.44
CA PRO A 265 12.80 12.32 11.09
C PRO A 265 11.73 12.51 10.02
N ALA A 266 10.47 12.23 10.37
CA ALA A 266 9.35 12.37 9.43
C ALA A 266 9.07 13.84 9.08
N LEU A 267 9.15 14.73 10.05
CA LEU A 267 8.97 16.17 9.83
C LEU A 267 10.15 16.80 9.08
N GLN A 268 11.39 16.38 9.38
CA GLN A 268 12.57 16.80 8.62
C GLN A 268 12.43 16.42 7.14
N TRP A 269 12.04 15.16 6.86
CA TRP A 269 11.80 14.70 5.51
C TRP A 269 10.64 15.46 4.86
N ALA A 270 9.47 15.52 5.50
CA ALA A 270 8.27 16.13 4.93
C ALA A 270 8.42 17.63 4.65
N THR A 271 9.20 18.35 5.46
CA THR A 271 9.52 19.76 5.24
C THR A 271 10.59 19.96 4.17
N GLY A 272 11.62 19.12 4.14
CA GLY A 272 12.63 19.09 3.09
C GLY A 272 12.03 18.86 1.71
N GLU A 273 11.16 17.88 1.60
CA GLU A 273 10.39 17.58 0.37
C GLU A 273 9.24 18.56 0.10
N LYS A 274 9.04 19.56 0.97
CA LYS A 274 7.95 20.56 0.86
C LYS A 274 6.53 19.95 0.86
N ILE A 275 6.41 18.73 1.32
CA ILE A 275 5.13 18.02 1.48
C ILE A 275 4.32 18.67 2.59
N LEU A 276 4.97 18.95 3.74
CA LEU A 276 4.39 19.64 4.86
C LEU A 276 5.11 20.97 5.07
N THR A 277 4.36 22.06 5.13
CA THR A 277 4.87 23.39 5.34
C THR A 277 4.33 23.98 6.63
N GLY A 278 5.10 24.88 7.26
CA GLY A 278 4.64 25.68 8.38
C GLY A 278 3.77 26.85 7.94
N SER A 279 3.21 27.52 8.92
CA SER A 279 2.50 28.80 8.77
C SER A 279 2.99 29.78 9.82
N ASN A 280 3.28 31.00 9.43
CA ASN A 280 3.80 32.07 10.33
C ASN A 280 5.02 31.65 11.16
N GLY A 281 5.89 30.82 10.57
CA GLY A 281 7.11 30.33 11.23
C GLY A 281 6.91 29.18 12.22
N ALA A 282 5.70 28.60 12.32
CA ALA A 282 5.38 27.47 13.18
C ALA A 282 4.89 26.24 12.36
N LEU A 283 5.20 25.04 12.82
CA LEU A 283 4.74 23.77 12.26
C LEU A 283 3.38 23.34 12.84
N ASN A 284 3.12 23.72 14.07
CA ASN A 284 1.97 23.27 14.87
C ASN A 284 1.89 21.72 14.94
N PRO A 285 2.93 21.03 15.41
CA PRO A 285 3.04 19.56 15.28
C PRO A 285 1.92 18.83 16.01
N GLN A 286 1.49 19.33 17.17
CA GLN A 286 0.46 18.72 18.01
C GLN A 286 -0.98 19.14 17.60
N ALA A 287 -1.14 20.11 16.70
CA ALA A 287 -2.46 20.52 16.25
C ALA A 287 -3.09 19.47 15.34
N PRO A 288 -4.41 19.25 15.42
CA PRO A 288 -5.13 18.44 14.47
C PRO A 288 -4.95 18.96 13.04
N ALA A 289 -4.77 18.06 12.09
CA ALA A 289 -4.76 18.42 10.67
C ALA A 289 -6.21 18.66 10.18
N ALA A 290 -6.44 19.76 9.48
CA ALA A 290 -7.70 20.03 8.80
C ALA A 290 -7.77 19.32 7.42
N ARG A 291 -8.99 19.11 6.91
CA ARG A 291 -9.20 18.44 5.62
C ARG A 291 -8.58 19.19 4.45
N ALA A 292 -8.63 20.52 4.43
CA ALA A 292 -7.95 21.34 3.44
C ALA A 292 -6.42 21.16 3.50
N GLN A 293 -5.85 21.06 4.70
CA GLN A 293 -4.43 20.81 4.89
C GLN A 293 -4.02 19.41 4.40
N LEU A 294 -4.86 18.39 4.67
CA LEU A 294 -4.63 17.05 4.16
C LEU A 294 -4.66 17.04 2.63
N ALA A 295 -5.62 17.70 1.99
CA ALA A 295 -5.70 17.82 0.54
C ALA A 295 -4.41 18.41 -0.05
N ALA A 296 -3.91 19.50 0.54
CA ALA A 296 -2.66 20.14 0.13
C ALA A 296 -1.44 19.22 0.30
N ILE A 297 -1.36 18.49 1.39
CA ILE A 297 -0.29 17.53 1.67
C ILE A 297 -0.34 16.37 0.67
N LEU A 298 -1.53 15.82 0.40
CA LEU A 298 -1.69 14.74 -0.57
C LEU A 298 -1.36 15.20 -1.99
N HIS A 299 -1.75 16.42 -2.38
CA HIS A 299 -1.41 16.98 -3.68
C HIS A 299 0.11 17.10 -3.85
N ARG A 300 0.82 17.64 -2.85
CA ARG A 300 2.29 17.75 -2.88
C ARG A 300 3.01 16.40 -2.87
N TYR A 301 2.41 15.41 -2.22
CA TYR A 301 3.01 14.08 -2.12
C TYR A 301 2.80 13.23 -3.37
N PHE A 302 1.64 13.33 -4.03
CA PHE A 302 1.25 12.47 -5.15
C PHE A 302 1.23 13.19 -6.52
N GLY A 303 1.20 14.51 -6.53
CA GLY A 303 1.12 15.40 -7.72
C GLY A 303 2.47 15.79 -8.28
#